data_2edc32b9a990173a7d29de21421f87e1
#
_entry.id   2edc32b9a990173a7d29de21421f87e1
#
_cell.length_a   1.000
_cell.length_b   1.000
_cell.length_c   1.000
_cell.angle_alpha   90.00
_cell.angle_beta   90.00
_cell.angle_gamma   90.00
#
_symmetry.space_group_name_H-M   'P 1'
#
loop_
_entity.id
_entity.type
_entity.pdbx_description
1 polymer ?
#
loop_
_entity_poly.entity_id
_entity_poly.type
_entity_poly.pdbx_seq_one_letter_code
_entity_poly.pdbx_strand_id
1 'polypeptide(L)'
;MEKYLSWFLGPKSENSIVFEDLIKLIVKDYLHWRKNYFPQDELLLSPADTRGFINEQDILYKSVNEFLAQMRRNFPFYNPRYIGHMLSDTSIPSILGYFGGMLYNPNNVTTEAAPVTTEWEIESCNDIAKMIGYKIAPATNSKGFRTYDELLEYKKKLADEFSWTHIASGGTLANIEALWVARNVKYLPISIKEACIKRNFSINVKCASGQCLDIKDIDEYTLINVKTNESIYLLSKYISAYIKHSPSKNDTQRMAEEAIDYLSKQEHSISNGLGKLLIDYPLSIYVSGSAHYSWNKAADLLGIGVNNIINVLMSPAFRLDCGKHPMNCIS
;
A
#
# COMPACT_ATOMS: atom_id res chain seq x y z
N MET A 1 -26.84 6.61 -19.33
CA MET A 1 -26.61 5.23 -18.87
C MET A 1 -26.09 4.32 -19.98
N GLU A 2 -26.58 4.45 -21.21
CA GLU A 2 -26.17 3.62 -22.36
C GLU A 2 -24.70 3.71 -22.75
N LYS A 3 -24.06 4.87 -22.58
CA LYS A 3 -22.65 5.08 -22.96
C LYS A 3 -21.67 4.20 -22.16
N TYR A 4 -22.00 3.77 -20.96
CA TYR A 4 -21.13 2.94 -20.13
C TYR A 4 -21.26 1.45 -20.41
N LEU A 5 -22.38 1.02 -20.99
CA LEU A 5 -22.58 -0.40 -21.35
C LEU A 5 -21.63 -0.86 -22.44
N SER A 6 -21.20 0.05 -23.32
CA SER A 6 -20.21 -0.25 -24.37
C SER A 6 -18.81 -0.59 -23.86
N TRP A 7 -18.52 -0.36 -22.58
CA TRP A 7 -17.24 -0.73 -21.96
C TRP A 7 -17.17 -2.19 -21.49
N PHE A 8 -18.27 -2.94 -21.62
CA PHE A 8 -18.35 -4.34 -21.22
C PHE A 8 -18.50 -5.23 -22.46
N LEU A 9 -18.06 -6.50 -22.31
CA LEU A 9 -18.20 -7.48 -23.38
C LEU A 9 -19.67 -7.77 -23.73
N GLY A 10 -20.52 -7.68 -22.72
CA GLY A 10 -21.94 -8.00 -22.80
C GLY A 10 -22.25 -9.48 -22.56
N PRO A 11 -23.46 -9.78 -22.01
CA PRO A 11 -23.81 -11.14 -21.59
C PRO A 11 -23.96 -12.15 -22.75
N LYS A 12 -24.02 -11.68 -24.00
CA LYS A 12 -24.00 -12.49 -25.22
C LYS A 12 -22.78 -12.21 -26.10
N SER A 13 -21.73 -11.60 -25.51
CA SER A 13 -20.50 -11.21 -26.20
C SER A 13 -20.75 -10.21 -27.33
N GLU A 14 -21.66 -9.25 -27.14
CA GLU A 14 -22.05 -8.27 -28.13
C GLU A 14 -20.88 -7.45 -28.65
N ASN A 15 -19.87 -7.18 -27.79
CA ASN A 15 -18.66 -6.43 -28.15
C ASN A 15 -17.46 -7.33 -28.47
N SER A 16 -17.68 -8.60 -28.86
CA SER A 16 -16.60 -9.58 -29.12
C SER A 16 -15.61 -9.14 -30.19
N ILE A 17 -16.07 -8.51 -31.29
CA ILE A 17 -15.22 -8.08 -32.39
C ILE A 17 -14.16 -7.09 -31.89
N VAL A 18 -14.57 -6.04 -31.21
CA VAL A 18 -13.65 -5.04 -30.65
C VAL A 18 -12.70 -5.65 -29.63
N PHE A 19 -13.22 -6.53 -28.79
CA PHE A 19 -12.42 -7.21 -27.78
C PHE A 19 -11.33 -8.09 -28.40
N GLU A 20 -11.70 -8.94 -29.36
CA GLU A 20 -10.73 -9.81 -30.06
C GLU A 20 -9.67 -9.02 -30.80
N ASP A 21 -10.06 -7.93 -31.48
CA ASP A 21 -9.12 -7.10 -32.25
C ASP A 21 -8.11 -6.41 -31.33
N LEU A 22 -8.56 -5.93 -30.16
CA LEU A 22 -7.66 -5.32 -29.17
C LEU A 22 -6.72 -6.34 -28.51
N ILE A 23 -7.18 -7.55 -28.20
CA ILE A 23 -6.30 -8.64 -27.74
C ILE A 23 -5.24 -8.97 -28.79
N LYS A 24 -5.63 -9.11 -30.05
CA LYS A 24 -4.70 -9.36 -31.15
C LYS A 24 -3.69 -8.22 -31.32
N LEU A 25 -4.14 -6.97 -31.17
CA LEU A 25 -3.26 -5.79 -31.21
C LEU A 25 -2.18 -5.86 -30.12
N ILE A 26 -2.56 -6.12 -28.87
CA ILE A 26 -1.63 -6.23 -27.74
C ILE A 26 -0.61 -7.35 -28.00
N VAL A 27 -1.06 -8.52 -28.45
CA VAL A 27 -0.16 -9.64 -28.74
C VAL A 27 0.83 -9.29 -29.87
N LYS A 28 0.36 -8.66 -30.95
CA LYS A 28 1.22 -8.26 -32.08
C LYS A 28 2.24 -7.22 -31.67
N ASP A 29 1.83 -6.22 -30.86
CA ASP A 29 2.73 -5.19 -30.36
C ASP A 29 3.82 -5.78 -29.46
N TYR A 30 3.44 -6.63 -28.51
CA TYR A 30 4.38 -7.33 -27.63
C TYR A 30 5.41 -8.18 -28.39
N LEU A 31 4.96 -8.94 -29.41
CA LEU A 31 5.85 -9.74 -30.26
C LEU A 31 6.79 -8.85 -31.08
N HIS A 32 6.28 -7.72 -31.58
CA HIS A 32 7.09 -6.74 -32.31
C HIS A 32 8.14 -6.11 -31.39
N TRP A 33 7.76 -5.69 -30.19
CA TRP A 33 8.65 -5.13 -29.18
C TRP A 33 9.79 -6.10 -28.82
N ARG A 34 9.48 -7.35 -28.52
CA ARG A 34 10.49 -8.38 -28.22
C ARG A 34 11.47 -8.59 -29.37
N LYS A 35 10.97 -8.64 -30.60
CA LYS A 35 11.79 -8.84 -31.77
C LYS A 35 12.76 -7.69 -32.05
N ASN A 36 12.38 -6.47 -31.73
CA ASN A 36 13.09 -5.27 -32.14
C ASN A 36 13.77 -4.53 -30.98
N TYR A 37 13.70 -5.03 -29.76
CA TYR A 37 14.32 -4.38 -28.60
C TYR A 37 15.86 -4.41 -28.70
N PHE A 38 16.41 -5.57 -29.08
CA PHE A 38 17.81 -5.76 -29.43
C PHE A 38 17.91 -6.42 -30.83
N PRO A 39 17.72 -5.66 -31.89
CA PRO A 39 17.54 -6.21 -33.24
C PRO A 39 18.79 -6.87 -33.81
N GLN A 40 19.95 -6.68 -33.22
CA GLN A 40 21.23 -7.27 -33.65
C GLN A 40 21.55 -8.60 -32.94
N ASP A 41 20.77 -8.96 -31.93
CA ASP A 41 21.00 -10.21 -31.22
C ASP A 41 20.63 -11.41 -32.11
N GLU A 42 21.41 -12.48 -31.99
CA GLU A 42 21.15 -13.74 -32.65
C GLU A 42 19.91 -14.45 -32.09
N LEU A 43 19.24 -15.24 -32.95
CA LEU A 43 18.12 -16.07 -32.53
C LEU A 43 18.62 -17.20 -31.60
N LEU A 44 18.09 -17.30 -30.40
CA LEU A 44 18.40 -18.38 -29.46
C LEU A 44 17.75 -19.72 -29.87
N LEU A 45 16.60 -19.67 -30.54
CA LEU A 45 15.88 -20.86 -31.01
C LEU A 45 16.19 -21.14 -32.46
N SER A 46 16.76 -22.29 -32.73
CA SER A 46 17.01 -22.75 -34.12
C SER A 46 15.71 -23.25 -34.78
N PRO A 47 15.69 -23.35 -36.12
CA PRO A 47 14.57 -24.00 -36.81
C PRO A 47 14.35 -25.48 -36.41
N ALA A 48 15.39 -26.16 -35.90
CA ALA A 48 15.27 -27.51 -35.37
C ALA A 48 14.52 -27.54 -34.04
N ASP A 49 14.83 -26.59 -33.13
CA ASP A 49 14.14 -26.44 -31.84
C ASP A 49 12.66 -26.12 -32.06
N THR A 50 12.37 -25.23 -33.00
CA THR A 50 10.98 -24.87 -33.36
C THR A 50 10.23 -26.09 -33.92
N ARG A 51 10.88 -26.94 -34.73
CA ARG A 51 10.27 -28.19 -35.24
C ARG A 51 10.04 -29.20 -34.11
N GLY A 52 10.98 -29.31 -33.16
CA GLY A 52 10.79 -30.14 -31.97
C GLY A 52 9.55 -29.75 -31.19
N PHE A 53 9.29 -28.45 -31.01
CA PHE A 53 8.11 -27.94 -30.32
C PHE A 53 6.79 -28.29 -31.04
N ILE A 54 6.79 -28.45 -32.36
CA ILE A 54 5.56 -28.84 -33.10
C ILE A 54 4.98 -30.18 -32.59
N ASN A 55 5.83 -31.11 -32.19
CA ASN A 55 5.38 -32.39 -31.64
C ASN A 55 4.68 -32.24 -30.27
N GLU A 56 4.98 -31.18 -29.51
CA GLU A 56 4.39 -30.86 -28.22
C GLU A 56 3.12 -30.01 -28.34
N GLN A 57 2.86 -29.39 -29.49
CA GLN A 57 1.73 -28.49 -29.69
C GLN A 57 0.39 -29.19 -29.44
N ASP A 58 0.23 -30.43 -29.90
CA ASP A 58 -1.01 -31.17 -29.72
C ASP A 58 -1.32 -31.39 -28.24
N ILE A 59 -0.30 -31.67 -27.45
CA ILE A 59 -0.43 -31.79 -25.99
C ILE A 59 -0.88 -30.45 -25.37
N LEU A 60 -0.24 -29.36 -25.80
CA LEU A 60 -0.60 -28.00 -25.34
C LEU A 60 -2.03 -27.63 -25.72
N TYR A 61 -2.44 -27.85 -26.99
CA TYR A 61 -3.81 -27.58 -27.43
C TYR A 61 -4.84 -28.41 -26.64
N LYS A 62 -4.55 -29.70 -26.42
CA LYS A 62 -5.41 -30.57 -25.60
C LYS A 62 -5.54 -30.03 -24.18
N SER A 63 -4.43 -29.69 -23.52
CA SER A 63 -4.40 -29.15 -22.15
C SER A 63 -5.16 -27.83 -22.04
N VAL A 64 -5.02 -26.93 -22.99
CA VAL A 64 -5.76 -25.66 -23.03
C VAL A 64 -7.27 -25.91 -23.20
N ASN A 65 -7.67 -26.84 -24.08
CA ASN A 65 -9.08 -27.19 -24.25
C ASN A 65 -9.69 -27.82 -22.98
N GLU A 66 -8.96 -28.69 -22.31
CA GLU A 66 -9.38 -29.28 -21.04
C GLU A 66 -9.50 -28.19 -19.93
N PHE A 67 -8.53 -27.31 -19.84
CA PHE A 67 -8.58 -26.16 -18.95
C PHE A 67 -9.83 -25.29 -19.21
N LEU A 68 -10.07 -24.89 -20.44
CA LEU A 68 -11.25 -24.09 -20.80
C LEU A 68 -12.57 -24.81 -20.51
N ALA A 69 -12.62 -26.13 -20.69
CA ALA A 69 -13.78 -26.93 -20.34
C ALA A 69 -14.05 -26.93 -18.82
N GLN A 70 -13.00 -26.97 -17.99
CA GLN A 70 -13.12 -26.85 -16.54
C GLN A 70 -13.53 -25.43 -16.13
N MET A 71 -12.93 -24.39 -16.72
CA MET A 71 -13.25 -22.99 -16.43
C MET A 71 -14.72 -22.65 -16.65
N ARG A 72 -15.36 -23.25 -17.66
CA ARG A 72 -16.80 -23.07 -17.94
C ARG A 72 -17.73 -23.62 -16.84
N ARG A 73 -17.21 -24.37 -15.88
CA ARG A 73 -17.98 -24.88 -14.71
C ARG A 73 -18.08 -23.88 -13.57
N ASN A 74 -17.34 -22.77 -13.66
CA ASN A 74 -17.43 -21.67 -12.68
C ASN A 74 -18.73 -20.89 -12.86
N PHE A 75 -19.11 -20.12 -11.81
CA PHE A 75 -20.28 -19.27 -11.87
C PHE A 75 -20.12 -18.17 -12.93
N PRO A 76 -21.17 -17.88 -13.69
CA PRO A 76 -21.16 -16.84 -14.72
C PRO A 76 -21.37 -15.45 -14.08
N PHE A 77 -20.39 -14.92 -13.36
CA PHE A 77 -20.47 -13.63 -12.67
C PHE A 77 -20.78 -12.46 -13.58
N TYR A 78 -20.45 -12.56 -14.88
CA TYR A 78 -20.77 -11.56 -15.89
C TYR A 78 -22.28 -11.46 -16.20
N ASN A 79 -23.07 -12.46 -15.82
CA ASN A 79 -24.46 -12.53 -16.23
C ASN A 79 -25.34 -11.66 -15.34
N PRO A 80 -26.22 -10.79 -15.90
CA PRO A 80 -27.12 -9.93 -15.12
C PRO A 80 -28.09 -10.68 -14.19
N ARG A 81 -28.27 -12.00 -14.37
CA ARG A 81 -29.07 -12.83 -13.46
C ARG A 81 -28.32 -13.21 -12.18
N TYR A 82 -27.02 -12.99 -12.12
CA TYR A 82 -26.25 -13.22 -10.92
C TYR A 82 -26.40 -12.04 -9.96
N ILE A 83 -27.04 -12.29 -8.82
CA ILE A 83 -27.29 -11.29 -7.77
C ILE A 83 -26.77 -11.72 -6.39
N GLY A 84 -25.95 -12.78 -6.35
CA GLY A 84 -25.57 -13.41 -5.09
C GLY A 84 -24.45 -12.70 -4.33
N HIS A 85 -23.64 -11.84 -4.98
CA HIS A 85 -22.49 -11.18 -4.37
C HIS A 85 -22.30 -9.79 -4.97
N MET A 86 -21.48 -8.95 -4.32
CA MET A 86 -21.08 -7.61 -4.79
C MET A 86 -20.09 -7.69 -5.96
N LEU A 87 -20.39 -8.51 -6.97
CA LEU A 87 -19.57 -8.70 -8.17
C LEU A 87 -20.31 -8.15 -9.38
N SER A 88 -19.56 -7.56 -10.29
CA SER A 88 -20.01 -7.13 -11.60
C SER A 88 -19.14 -7.76 -12.69
N ASP A 89 -19.58 -7.65 -13.94
CA ASP A 89 -18.76 -7.99 -15.09
C ASP A 89 -17.49 -7.11 -15.12
N THR A 90 -16.40 -7.69 -15.61
CA THR A 90 -15.14 -6.96 -15.76
C THR A 90 -15.17 -6.15 -17.06
N SER A 91 -14.83 -4.86 -16.97
CA SER A 91 -14.81 -4.01 -18.16
C SER A 91 -13.72 -4.43 -19.15
N ILE A 92 -13.96 -4.22 -20.43
CA ILE A 92 -12.98 -4.51 -21.49
C ILE A 92 -11.63 -3.82 -21.21
N PRO A 93 -11.54 -2.53 -20.87
CA PRO A 93 -10.28 -1.89 -20.54
C PRO A 93 -9.52 -2.57 -19.38
N SER A 94 -10.23 -3.03 -18.35
CA SER A 94 -9.60 -3.73 -17.22
C SER A 94 -9.00 -5.07 -17.65
N ILE A 95 -9.70 -5.84 -18.48
CA ILE A 95 -9.19 -7.11 -19.04
C ILE A 95 -7.96 -6.86 -19.89
N LEU A 96 -8.01 -5.86 -20.77
CA LEU A 96 -6.89 -5.51 -21.66
C LEU A 96 -5.68 -5.01 -20.88
N GLY A 97 -5.89 -4.18 -19.87
CA GLY A 97 -4.82 -3.70 -18.98
C GLY A 97 -4.15 -4.84 -18.21
N TYR A 98 -4.95 -5.76 -17.64
CA TYR A 98 -4.43 -6.93 -16.95
C TYR A 98 -3.65 -7.86 -17.91
N PHE A 99 -4.21 -8.12 -19.10
CA PHE A 99 -3.58 -8.97 -20.11
C PHE A 99 -2.26 -8.36 -20.63
N GLY A 100 -2.25 -7.05 -20.92
CA GLY A 100 -1.04 -6.33 -21.29
C GLY A 100 0.00 -6.37 -20.16
N GLY A 101 -0.38 -6.02 -18.93
CA GLY A 101 0.50 -6.09 -17.78
C GLY A 101 1.12 -7.47 -17.56
N MET A 102 0.35 -8.54 -17.74
CA MET A 102 0.86 -9.91 -17.65
C MET A 102 1.94 -10.22 -18.70
N LEU A 103 1.79 -9.74 -19.94
CA LEU A 103 2.77 -9.99 -21.00
C LEU A 103 4.08 -9.25 -20.77
N TYR A 104 4.01 -7.97 -20.39
CA TYR A 104 5.21 -7.15 -20.13
C TYR A 104 5.83 -7.43 -18.77
N ASN A 105 5.04 -7.92 -17.81
CA ASN A 105 5.45 -8.31 -16.47
C ASN A 105 6.34 -7.27 -15.76
N PRO A 106 5.92 -6.00 -15.67
CA PRO A 106 6.71 -4.95 -15.04
C PRO A 106 6.80 -5.17 -13.53
N ASN A 107 7.90 -4.73 -12.91
CA ASN A 107 8.08 -4.78 -11.47
C ASN A 107 8.10 -3.36 -10.89
N ASN A 108 6.99 -2.95 -10.30
CA ASN A 108 6.81 -1.59 -9.74
C ASN A 108 7.53 -1.37 -8.39
N VAL A 109 8.51 -2.20 -8.03
CA VAL A 109 9.27 -2.03 -6.78
C VAL A 109 10.06 -0.73 -6.78
N THR A 110 10.56 -0.29 -7.93
CA THR A 110 11.23 1.00 -8.13
C THR A 110 10.93 1.57 -9.51
N THR A 111 11.11 2.88 -9.67
CA THR A 111 10.97 3.57 -10.96
C THR A 111 12.02 3.13 -11.98
N GLU A 112 13.19 2.68 -11.53
CA GLU A 112 14.23 2.15 -12.41
C GLU A 112 13.84 0.80 -13.02
N ALA A 113 13.11 -0.03 -12.27
CA ALA A 113 12.65 -1.33 -12.74
C ALA A 113 11.39 -1.22 -13.61
N ALA A 114 10.54 -0.25 -13.37
CA ALA A 114 9.29 -0.03 -14.09
C ALA A 114 8.98 1.47 -14.27
N PRO A 115 9.72 2.18 -15.13
CA PRO A 115 9.63 3.65 -15.25
C PRO A 115 8.25 4.15 -15.69
N VAL A 116 7.49 3.35 -16.43
CA VAL A 116 6.15 3.73 -16.93
C VAL A 116 5.05 3.31 -15.97
N THR A 117 5.04 2.05 -15.58
CA THR A 117 3.92 1.48 -14.81
C THR A 117 3.90 1.94 -13.36
N THR A 118 5.05 2.29 -12.78
CA THR A 118 5.10 2.92 -11.45
C THR A 118 4.41 4.29 -11.44
N GLU A 119 4.63 5.11 -12.47
CA GLU A 119 3.94 6.40 -12.61
C GLU A 119 2.43 6.20 -12.79
N TRP A 120 2.01 5.27 -13.64
CA TRP A 120 0.58 4.96 -13.85
C TRP A 120 -0.10 4.46 -12.58
N GLU A 121 0.59 3.68 -11.75
CA GLU A 121 0.07 3.25 -10.45
C GLU A 121 -0.20 4.46 -9.54
N ILE A 122 0.76 5.37 -9.43
CA ILE A 122 0.62 6.61 -8.64
C ILE A 122 -0.53 7.48 -9.17
N GLU A 123 -0.62 7.67 -10.48
CA GLU A 123 -1.70 8.44 -11.11
C GLU A 123 -3.06 7.82 -10.83
N SER A 124 -3.19 6.49 -11.01
CA SER A 124 -4.43 5.76 -10.76
C SER A 124 -4.85 5.84 -9.29
N CYS A 125 -3.89 5.71 -8.37
CA CYS A 125 -4.13 5.88 -6.94
C CYS A 125 -4.62 7.29 -6.61
N ASN A 126 -3.99 8.31 -7.19
CA ASN A 126 -4.37 9.71 -7.01
C ASN A 126 -5.78 9.99 -7.55
N ASP A 127 -6.15 9.41 -8.68
CA ASP A 127 -7.49 9.58 -9.25
C ASP A 127 -8.56 8.90 -8.40
N ILE A 128 -8.31 7.70 -7.89
CA ILE A 128 -9.20 7.03 -6.94
C ILE A 128 -9.35 7.88 -5.66
N ALA A 129 -8.26 8.40 -5.11
CA ALA A 129 -8.28 9.24 -3.92
C ALA A 129 -9.11 10.51 -4.14
N LYS A 130 -8.96 11.19 -5.28
CA LYS A 130 -9.80 12.35 -5.66
C LYS A 130 -11.28 11.98 -5.76
N MET A 131 -11.60 10.83 -6.38
CA MET A 131 -12.97 10.35 -6.52
C MET A 131 -13.67 10.16 -5.18
N ILE A 132 -12.96 9.76 -4.14
CA ILE A 132 -13.50 9.59 -2.77
C ILE A 132 -13.32 10.83 -1.89
N GLY A 133 -12.79 11.93 -2.44
CA GLY A 133 -12.76 13.24 -1.78
C GLY A 133 -11.47 13.57 -1.03
N TYR A 134 -10.41 12.79 -1.19
CA TYR A 134 -9.10 13.12 -0.59
C TYR A 134 -8.36 14.19 -1.39
N LYS A 135 -7.61 15.01 -0.68
CA LYS A 135 -6.68 15.98 -1.29
C LYS A 135 -5.39 15.27 -1.68
N ILE A 136 -4.94 15.53 -2.89
CA ILE A 136 -3.71 14.95 -3.43
C ILE A 136 -2.64 16.04 -3.53
N ALA A 137 -1.42 15.70 -3.15
CA ALA A 137 -0.29 16.60 -3.31
C ALA A 137 -0.12 17.00 -4.78
N PRO A 138 0.10 18.28 -5.08
CA PRO A 138 0.42 18.70 -6.43
C PRO A 138 1.72 18.03 -6.87
N ALA A 139 1.83 17.71 -8.17
CA ALA A 139 3.07 17.22 -8.73
C ALA A 139 4.18 18.23 -8.42
N THR A 140 5.15 17.81 -7.64
CA THR A 140 6.28 18.68 -7.29
C THR A 140 7.25 18.69 -8.45
N ASN A 141 7.38 19.85 -9.10
CA ASN A 141 8.65 20.14 -9.77
C ASN A 141 9.73 20.05 -8.69
N SER A 142 10.68 19.15 -8.87
CA SER A 142 11.80 18.91 -7.95
C SER A 142 12.66 20.19 -7.82
N LYS A 143 12.16 21.16 -7.06
CA LYS A 143 12.99 22.26 -6.54
C LYS A 143 13.86 21.59 -5.48
N GLY A 144 15.15 21.43 -5.80
CA GLY A 144 16.10 20.90 -4.85
C GLY A 144 16.02 21.67 -3.53
N PHE A 145 15.77 20.97 -2.44
CA PHE A 145 15.82 21.56 -1.09
C PHE A 145 17.29 21.85 -0.78
N ARG A 146 17.56 23.05 -0.25
CA ARG A 146 18.91 23.47 0.10
C ARG A 146 19.38 22.92 1.42
N THR A 147 18.43 22.66 2.32
CA THR A 147 18.70 22.12 3.66
C THR A 147 17.74 20.98 3.98
N TYR A 148 18.15 20.13 4.93
CA TYR A 148 17.29 19.06 5.43
C TYR A 148 16.05 19.62 6.15
N ASP A 149 16.16 20.75 6.83
CA ASP A 149 15.05 21.40 7.52
C ASP A 149 13.98 21.90 6.51
N GLU A 150 14.37 22.47 5.37
CA GLU A 150 13.43 22.82 4.30
C GLU A 150 12.68 21.60 3.76
N LEU A 151 13.38 20.47 3.59
CA LEU A 151 12.76 19.21 3.19
C LEU A 151 11.74 18.71 4.26
N LEU A 152 12.10 18.84 5.53
CA LEU A 152 11.22 18.44 6.63
C LEU A 152 9.96 19.29 6.73
N GLU A 153 10.11 20.61 6.62
CA GLU A 153 8.96 21.53 6.60
C GLU A 153 8.03 21.22 5.43
N TYR A 154 8.60 20.96 4.25
CA TYR A 154 7.84 20.56 3.09
C TYR A 154 7.09 19.24 3.29
N LYS A 155 7.78 18.19 3.79
CA LYS A 155 7.16 16.89 4.09
C LYS A 155 6.07 17.03 5.16
N LYS A 156 6.27 17.89 6.15
CA LYS A 156 5.26 18.19 7.17
C LYS A 156 3.99 18.75 6.54
N LYS A 157 4.13 19.77 5.72
CA LYS A 157 2.99 20.37 5.02
C LYS A 157 2.26 19.35 4.15
N LEU A 158 2.99 18.49 3.43
CA LEU A 158 2.39 17.42 2.65
C LEU A 158 1.60 16.44 3.51
N ALA A 159 2.16 15.99 4.63
CA ALA A 159 1.52 15.03 5.52
C ALA A 159 0.25 15.58 6.21
N ASP A 160 0.21 16.88 6.49
CA ASP A 160 -0.94 17.53 7.14
C ASP A 160 -2.09 17.83 6.15
N GLU A 161 -1.77 18.10 4.89
CA GLU A 161 -2.75 18.58 3.92
C GLU A 161 -3.19 17.54 2.89
N PHE A 162 -2.36 16.54 2.61
CA PHE A 162 -2.55 15.62 1.49
C PHE A 162 -2.52 14.15 1.90
N SER A 163 -3.26 13.34 1.17
CA SER A 163 -3.27 11.90 1.35
C SER A 163 -2.26 11.21 0.44
N TRP A 164 -1.82 10.04 0.86
CA TRP A 164 -1.15 9.05 0.04
C TRP A 164 -2.08 7.85 -0.14
N THR A 165 -2.15 7.34 -1.36
CA THR A 165 -3.02 6.21 -1.70
C THR A 165 -2.18 5.12 -2.35
N HIS A 166 -2.48 3.88 -2.02
CA HIS A 166 -1.80 2.69 -2.50
C HIS A 166 -2.83 1.62 -2.87
N ILE A 167 -2.57 0.85 -3.93
CA ILE A 167 -3.40 -0.27 -4.37
C ILE A 167 -2.83 -1.56 -3.79
N ALA A 168 -3.65 -2.27 -3.00
CA ALA A 168 -3.33 -3.60 -2.51
C ALA A 168 -4.06 -4.68 -3.32
N SER A 169 -3.59 -5.93 -3.26
CA SER A 169 -4.18 -7.05 -4.01
C SER A 169 -5.57 -7.48 -3.55
N GLY A 170 -6.11 -6.85 -2.49
CA GLY A 170 -7.46 -7.09 -1.99
C GLY A 170 -7.71 -6.41 -0.65
N GLY A 171 -9.00 -6.25 -0.28
CA GLY A 171 -9.42 -5.53 0.93
C GLY A 171 -8.84 -6.11 2.23
N THR A 172 -8.65 -7.42 2.31
CA THR A 172 -7.99 -8.04 3.48
C THR A 172 -6.55 -7.58 3.63
N LEU A 173 -5.79 -7.56 2.54
CA LEU A 173 -4.41 -7.08 2.57
C LEU A 173 -4.35 -5.58 2.85
N ALA A 174 -5.22 -4.79 2.25
CA ALA A 174 -5.33 -3.36 2.54
C ALA A 174 -5.57 -3.08 4.04
N ASN A 175 -6.47 -3.85 4.69
CA ASN A 175 -6.70 -3.72 6.13
C ASN A 175 -5.49 -4.15 6.97
N ILE A 176 -4.76 -5.20 6.56
CA ILE A 176 -3.53 -5.64 7.23
C ILE A 176 -2.46 -4.54 7.12
N GLU A 177 -2.23 -4.01 5.94
CA GLU A 177 -1.25 -2.93 5.68
C GLU A 177 -1.58 -1.67 6.49
N ALA A 178 -2.82 -1.22 6.46
CA ALA A 178 -3.26 -0.06 7.22
C ALA A 178 -3.05 -0.25 8.74
N LEU A 179 -3.41 -1.41 9.27
CA LEU A 179 -3.23 -1.72 10.68
C LEU A 179 -1.75 -1.89 11.05
N TRP A 180 -0.95 -2.48 10.16
CA TRP A 180 0.51 -2.59 10.34
C TRP A 180 1.16 -1.22 10.44
N VAL A 181 0.85 -0.30 9.53
CA VAL A 181 1.36 1.08 9.57
C VAL A 181 0.89 1.79 10.84
N ALA A 182 -0.40 1.73 11.18
CA ALA A 182 -0.95 2.36 12.37
C ALA A 182 -0.26 1.88 13.66
N ARG A 183 -0.07 0.55 13.80
CA ARG A 183 0.66 -0.05 14.92
C ARG A 183 2.10 0.46 15.00
N ASN A 184 2.81 0.46 13.88
CA ASN A 184 4.21 0.87 13.83
C ASN A 184 4.36 2.36 14.20
N VAL A 185 3.48 3.21 13.69
CA VAL A 185 3.47 4.65 14.01
C VAL A 185 3.17 4.89 15.50
N LYS A 186 2.30 4.08 16.10
CA LYS A 186 1.98 4.19 17.54
C LYS A 186 3.18 3.90 18.45
N TYR A 187 4.01 2.92 18.13
CA TYR A 187 5.17 2.54 18.95
C TYR A 187 6.45 3.34 18.63
N LEU A 188 6.51 3.99 17.47
CA LEU A 188 7.68 4.75 17.04
C LEU A 188 8.20 5.76 18.08
N PRO A 189 7.35 6.54 18.81
CA PRO A 189 7.82 7.50 19.81
C PRO A 189 8.60 6.87 20.97
N ILE A 190 8.30 5.61 21.36
CA ILE A 190 9.01 4.93 22.44
C ILE A 190 10.46 4.67 22.04
N SER A 191 10.68 4.12 20.83
CA SER A 191 12.03 3.88 20.31
C SER A 191 12.83 5.18 20.19
N ILE A 192 12.17 6.26 19.75
CA ILE A 192 12.78 7.59 19.64
C ILE A 192 13.18 8.12 21.03
N LYS A 193 12.32 7.98 22.04
CA LYS A 193 12.65 8.35 23.42
C LYS A 193 13.91 7.65 23.92
N GLU A 194 13.98 6.32 23.74
CA GLU A 194 15.15 5.55 24.14
C GLU A 194 16.44 6.04 23.44
N ALA A 195 16.37 6.26 22.15
CA ALA A 195 17.49 6.78 21.38
C ALA A 195 17.90 8.18 21.85
N CYS A 196 16.93 9.06 22.16
CA CYS A 196 17.18 10.40 22.68
C CYS A 196 17.82 10.38 24.08
N ILE A 197 17.39 9.49 24.96
CA ILE A 197 18.00 9.32 26.30
C ILE A 197 19.46 8.89 26.14
N LYS A 198 19.74 7.84 25.35
CA LYS A 198 21.10 7.30 25.16
C LYS A 198 22.05 8.27 24.47
N ARG A 199 21.54 9.13 23.58
CA ARG A 199 22.32 10.14 22.84
C ARG A 199 22.28 11.53 23.47
N ASN A 200 21.52 11.69 24.56
CA ASN A 200 21.25 12.98 25.21
C ASN A 200 20.70 14.05 24.26
N PHE A 201 19.79 13.63 23.34
CA PHE A 201 19.10 14.58 22.48
C PHE A 201 17.89 15.18 23.22
N SER A 202 17.60 16.44 22.94
CA SER A 202 16.38 17.12 23.41
C SER A 202 15.46 17.37 22.23
N ILE A 203 14.26 16.80 22.28
CA ILE A 203 13.25 16.89 21.21
C ILE A 203 11.90 17.17 21.85
N ASN A 204 11.27 18.27 21.43
CA ASN A 204 9.95 18.65 21.94
C ASN A 204 8.84 17.89 21.20
N VAL A 205 7.91 17.35 22.01
CA VAL A 205 6.73 16.59 21.57
C VAL A 205 5.48 17.34 21.97
N LYS A 206 4.53 17.47 21.04
CA LYS A 206 3.20 18.01 21.32
C LYS A 206 2.29 16.88 21.77
N CYS A 207 2.01 16.79 23.06
CA CYS A 207 1.10 15.79 23.63
C CYS A 207 -0.36 16.03 23.21
N ALA A 208 -1.21 15.02 23.35
CA ALA A 208 -2.64 15.13 23.08
C ALA A 208 -3.33 16.23 23.93
N SER A 209 -2.83 16.49 25.14
CA SER A 209 -3.25 17.60 26.00
C SER A 209 -2.96 19.00 25.44
N GLY A 210 -2.16 19.09 24.36
CA GLY A 210 -1.67 20.35 23.80
C GLY A 210 -0.39 20.87 24.43
N GLN A 211 0.10 20.27 25.52
CA GLN A 211 1.39 20.61 26.14
C GLN A 211 2.55 20.19 25.21
N CYS A 212 3.62 20.98 25.25
CA CYS A 212 4.85 20.69 24.52
C CYS A 212 5.98 20.42 25.53
N LEU A 213 6.45 19.17 25.57
CA LEU A 213 7.42 18.70 26.57
C LEU A 213 8.61 18.03 25.87
N ASP A 214 9.78 17.97 26.57
CA ASP A 214 10.88 17.15 26.08
C ASP A 214 10.50 15.67 26.09
N ILE A 215 10.81 14.95 25.05
CA ILE A 215 10.47 13.52 24.89
C ILE A 215 10.98 12.67 26.05
N LYS A 216 12.09 13.07 26.68
CA LYS A 216 12.69 12.35 27.82
C LYS A 216 11.83 12.40 29.06
N ASP A 217 11.03 13.47 29.22
CA ASP A 217 10.21 13.75 30.42
C ASP A 217 8.78 13.22 30.27
N ILE A 218 8.42 12.63 29.11
CA ILE A 218 7.08 12.11 28.83
C ILE A 218 7.06 10.61 29.11
N ASP A 219 6.04 10.13 29.83
CA ASP A 219 5.82 8.69 30.00
C ASP A 219 5.41 8.01 28.67
N GLU A 220 5.65 6.71 28.58
CA GLU A 220 5.46 5.92 27.37
C GLU A 220 3.97 5.83 26.99
N TYR A 221 3.07 5.78 27.97
CA TYR A 221 1.63 5.75 27.70
C TYR A 221 1.15 7.05 27.04
N THR A 222 1.64 8.19 27.51
CA THR A 222 1.39 9.48 26.87
C THR A 222 2.00 9.52 25.45
N LEU A 223 3.20 8.95 25.25
CA LEU A 223 3.87 8.94 23.96
C LEU A 223 3.13 8.10 22.91
N ILE A 224 2.62 6.93 23.23
CA ILE A 224 1.84 6.11 22.28
C ILE A 224 0.49 6.74 21.94
N ASN A 225 0.04 7.73 22.70
CA ASN A 225 -1.22 8.44 22.49
C ASN A 225 -1.05 9.83 21.89
N VAL A 226 0.14 10.22 21.45
CA VAL A 226 0.32 11.43 20.64
C VAL A 226 -0.40 11.29 19.28
N LYS A 227 -0.75 12.42 18.69
CA LYS A 227 -1.39 12.41 17.36
C LYS A 227 -0.47 11.75 16.35
N THR A 228 -1.04 11.03 15.38
CA THR A 228 -0.31 10.31 14.32
C THR A 228 0.71 11.19 13.60
N ASN A 229 0.32 12.42 13.24
CA ASN A 229 1.23 13.37 12.61
C ASN A 229 2.41 13.74 13.50
N GLU A 230 2.18 13.95 14.81
CA GLU A 230 3.27 14.23 15.74
C GLU A 230 4.24 13.04 15.85
N SER A 231 3.73 11.80 15.90
CA SER A 231 4.56 10.60 15.90
C SER A 231 5.48 10.52 14.66
N ILE A 232 4.96 10.83 13.47
CA ILE A 232 5.74 10.88 12.25
C ILE A 232 6.77 12.02 12.27
N TYR A 233 6.39 13.18 12.81
CA TYR A 233 7.30 14.31 12.97
C TYR A 233 8.45 14.04 13.92
N LEU A 234 8.21 13.26 14.97
CA LEU A 234 9.26 12.87 15.89
C LEU A 234 10.40 12.15 15.20
N LEU A 235 10.12 11.29 14.21
CA LEU A 235 11.17 10.65 13.41
C LEU A 235 12.03 11.69 12.68
N SER A 236 11.38 12.67 12.07
CA SER A 236 12.07 13.73 11.34
C SER A 236 12.91 14.62 12.29
N LYS A 237 12.35 15.00 13.44
CA LYS A 237 13.07 15.76 14.47
C LYS A 237 14.27 14.97 15.02
N TYR A 238 14.11 13.66 15.21
CA TYR A 238 15.17 12.77 15.66
C TYR A 238 16.31 12.68 14.66
N ILE A 239 16.00 12.49 13.38
CA ILE A 239 17.01 12.45 12.30
C ILE A 239 17.74 13.79 12.23
N SER A 240 17.01 14.92 12.29
CA SER A 240 17.63 16.26 12.33
C SER A 240 18.58 16.44 13.52
N ALA A 241 18.15 16.01 14.71
CA ALA A 241 19.00 16.07 15.90
C ALA A 241 20.24 15.17 15.75
N TYR A 242 20.10 13.98 15.18
CA TYR A 242 21.22 13.07 14.92
C TYR A 242 22.24 13.70 13.98
N ILE A 243 21.79 14.25 12.85
CA ILE A 243 22.65 14.94 11.86
C ILE A 243 23.37 16.12 12.50
N LYS A 244 22.63 16.95 13.27
CA LYS A 244 23.20 18.15 13.93
C LYS A 244 24.32 17.82 14.91
N HIS A 245 24.24 16.70 15.62
CA HIS A 245 25.21 16.26 16.61
C HIS A 245 26.29 15.32 16.04
N SER A 246 26.24 15.01 14.76
CA SER A 246 27.25 14.18 14.13
C SER A 246 28.52 14.99 13.81
N PRO A 247 29.73 14.42 14.00
CA PRO A 247 30.99 15.07 13.70
C PRO A 247 31.24 15.32 12.20
N SER A 248 30.63 14.51 11.33
CA SER A 248 30.77 14.61 9.88
C SER A 248 29.51 15.23 9.27
N LYS A 249 29.58 16.43 8.73
CA LYS A 249 28.41 17.14 8.16
C LYS A 249 28.28 17.00 6.63
N ASN A 250 29.15 16.25 5.99
CA ASN A 250 29.28 16.28 4.54
C ASN A 250 28.38 15.30 3.78
N ASP A 251 27.71 14.37 4.47
CA ASP A 251 26.82 13.37 3.86
C ASP A 251 25.53 13.20 4.69
N THR A 252 24.59 14.08 4.42
CA THR A 252 23.29 14.12 5.13
C THR A 252 22.49 12.84 4.94
N GLN A 253 22.56 12.24 3.76
CA GLN A 253 21.83 11.00 3.45
C GLN A 253 22.36 9.84 4.29
N ARG A 254 23.67 9.63 4.28
CA ARG A 254 24.31 8.59 5.09
C ARG A 254 24.00 8.75 6.57
N MET A 255 24.00 10.01 7.07
CA MET A 255 23.66 10.28 8.46
C MET A 255 22.22 9.96 8.81
N ALA A 256 21.29 10.21 7.90
CA ALA A 256 19.90 9.81 8.07
C ALA A 256 19.75 8.28 8.12
N GLU A 257 20.47 7.56 7.28
CA GLU A 257 20.51 6.09 7.31
C GLU A 257 21.10 5.56 8.63
N GLU A 258 22.22 6.13 9.10
CA GLU A 258 22.82 5.80 10.40
C GLU A 258 21.88 6.10 11.58
N ALA A 259 21.11 7.18 11.51
CA ALA A 259 20.12 7.52 12.53
C ALA A 259 18.98 6.47 12.58
N ILE A 260 18.50 6.03 11.42
CA ILE A 260 17.46 4.99 11.32
C ILE A 260 18.01 3.64 11.79
N ASP A 261 19.23 3.28 11.39
CA ASP A 261 19.89 2.05 11.85
C ASP A 261 20.09 2.07 13.38
N TYR A 262 20.51 3.19 13.96
CA TYR A 262 20.62 3.32 15.41
C TYR A 262 19.26 3.21 16.10
N LEU A 263 18.20 3.77 15.53
CA LEU A 263 16.84 3.68 16.05
C LEU A 263 16.33 2.24 16.03
N SER A 264 16.64 1.49 14.96
CA SER A 264 16.23 0.09 14.80
C SER A 264 16.82 -0.84 15.85
N LYS A 265 17.95 -0.47 16.47
CA LYS A 265 18.66 -1.23 17.50
C LYS A 265 18.19 -0.92 18.93
N GLN A 266 17.22 -0.04 19.11
CA GLN A 266 16.68 0.25 20.45
C GLN A 266 15.88 -0.95 20.98
N GLU A 267 15.82 -1.10 22.29
CA GLU A 267 15.18 -2.25 22.94
C GLU A 267 13.70 -2.40 22.56
N HIS A 268 12.96 -1.28 22.56
CA HIS A 268 11.56 -1.23 22.12
C HIS A 268 11.40 -0.83 20.66
N SER A 269 12.38 -1.11 19.82
CA SER A 269 12.20 -0.96 18.38
C SER A 269 11.32 -2.08 17.82
N ILE A 270 10.42 -1.71 16.93
CA ILE A 270 9.57 -2.66 16.19
C ILE A 270 10.42 -3.68 15.44
N SER A 271 11.62 -3.30 15.00
CA SER A 271 12.58 -4.17 14.33
C SER A 271 13.04 -5.34 15.19
N ASN A 272 12.96 -5.22 16.51
CA ASN A 272 13.33 -6.27 17.47
C ASN A 272 12.13 -7.16 17.88
N GLY A 273 11.00 -7.01 17.20
CA GLY A 273 9.77 -7.74 17.48
C GLY A 273 8.83 -6.99 18.45
N LEU A 274 7.60 -7.48 18.52
CA LEU A 274 6.52 -6.78 19.21
C LEU A 274 6.21 -7.32 20.60
N GLY A 275 6.73 -8.48 20.96
CA GLY A 275 6.32 -9.19 22.18
C GLY A 275 6.37 -8.30 23.43
N LYS A 276 7.51 -7.64 23.65
CA LYS A 276 7.68 -6.75 24.80
C LYS A 276 6.79 -5.51 24.72
N LEU A 277 6.74 -4.85 23.56
CA LEU A 277 5.90 -3.68 23.32
C LEU A 277 4.41 -3.97 23.60
N LEU A 278 3.90 -5.10 23.11
CA LEU A 278 2.50 -5.47 23.30
C LEU A 278 2.16 -5.87 24.76
N ILE A 279 3.13 -6.41 25.47
CA ILE A 279 2.96 -6.74 26.91
C ILE A 279 2.95 -5.46 27.75
N ASP A 280 3.93 -4.58 27.53
CA ASP A 280 4.10 -3.37 28.34
C ASP A 280 3.09 -2.27 27.95
N TYR A 281 2.72 -2.20 26.66
CA TYR A 281 1.85 -1.16 26.09
C TYR A 281 0.82 -1.77 25.12
N PRO A 282 -0.22 -2.47 25.62
CA PRO A 282 -1.20 -3.15 24.77
C PRO A 282 -1.99 -2.16 23.91
N LEU A 283 -2.24 -2.54 22.65
CA LEU A 283 -3.06 -1.77 21.71
C LEU A 283 -4.46 -2.35 21.64
N SER A 284 -5.45 -1.49 21.45
CA SER A 284 -6.83 -1.86 21.14
C SER A 284 -7.21 -1.41 19.73
N ILE A 285 -8.01 -2.22 19.05
CA ILE A 285 -8.55 -1.92 17.72
C ILE A 285 -10.05 -1.74 17.85
N TYR A 286 -10.57 -0.55 17.57
CA TYR A 286 -11.99 -0.27 17.55
C TYR A 286 -12.54 -0.46 16.14
N VAL A 287 -13.49 -1.37 15.98
CA VAL A 287 -14.14 -1.65 14.69
C VAL A 287 -15.65 -1.61 14.83
N SER A 288 -16.34 -1.35 13.72
CA SER A 288 -17.79 -1.49 13.67
C SER A 288 -18.22 -2.92 13.99
N GLY A 289 -19.31 -3.11 14.71
CA GLY A 289 -19.90 -4.43 14.95
C GLY A 289 -20.32 -5.17 13.65
N SER A 290 -20.41 -4.44 12.52
CA SER A 290 -20.65 -4.99 11.19
C SER A 290 -19.37 -5.09 10.34
N ALA A 291 -18.20 -4.93 10.94
CA ALA A 291 -16.94 -4.94 10.21
C ALA A 291 -16.63 -6.32 9.60
N HIS A 292 -15.93 -6.30 8.48
CA HIS A 292 -15.48 -7.52 7.82
C HIS A 292 -14.51 -8.32 8.70
N TYR A 293 -14.57 -9.65 8.65
CA TYR A 293 -13.73 -10.55 9.47
C TYR A 293 -12.21 -10.41 9.23
N SER A 294 -11.79 -9.70 8.19
CA SER A 294 -10.37 -9.43 7.94
C SER A 294 -9.67 -8.69 9.08
N TRP A 295 -10.40 -7.93 9.90
CA TRP A 295 -9.85 -7.27 11.07
C TRP A 295 -9.35 -8.28 12.11
N ASN A 296 -10.09 -9.37 12.34
CA ASN A 296 -9.67 -10.46 13.23
C ASN A 296 -8.38 -11.10 12.70
N LYS A 297 -8.33 -11.40 11.39
CA LYS A 297 -7.13 -11.93 10.75
C LYS A 297 -5.93 -10.98 10.83
N ALA A 298 -6.18 -9.68 10.63
CA ALA A 298 -5.13 -8.66 10.74
C ALA A 298 -4.59 -8.54 12.16
N ALA A 299 -5.46 -8.53 13.17
CA ALA A 299 -5.05 -8.47 14.57
C ALA A 299 -4.23 -9.70 14.99
N ASP A 300 -4.63 -10.89 14.55
CA ASP A 300 -3.92 -12.14 14.79
C ASP A 300 -2.54 -12.12 14.12
N LEU A 301 -2.51 -11.89 12.81
CA LEU A 301 -1.29 -11.87 12.01
C LEU A 301 -0.26 -10.83 12.52
N LEU A 302 -0.75 -9.66 12.96
CA LEU A 302 0.08 -8.58 13.46
C LEU A 302 0.46 -8.72 14.95
N GLY A 303 0.07 -9.81 15.60
CA GLY A 303 0.40 -10.10 16.99
C GLY A 303 -0.32 -9.20 18.01
N ILE A 304 -1.30 -8.39 17.59
CA ILE A 304 -2.12 -7.56 18.51
C ILE A 304 -3.06 -8.46 19.31
N GLY A 305 -3.57 -9.52 18.69
CA GLY A 305 -4.51 -10.47 19.28
C GLY A 305 -5.97 -10.09 19.09
N VAL A 306 -6.81 -11.07 18.78
CA VAL A 306 -8.24 -10.86 18.51
C VAL A 306 -9.01 -10.36 19.74
N ASN A 307 -8.54 -10.66 20.95
CA ASN A 307 -9.15 -10.20 22.20
C ASN A 307 -9.00 -8.67 22.41
N ASN A 308 -8.11 -8.04 21.67
CA ASN A 308 -7.91 -6.59 21.70
C ASN A 308 -8.74 -5.85 20.64
N ILE A 309 -9.63 -6.57 19.93
CA ILE A 309 -10.61 -5.96 19.02
C ILE A 309 -11.87 -5.64 19.83
N ILE A 310 -12.22 -4.36 19.82
CA ILE A 310 -13.40 -3.82 20.47
C ILE A 310 -14.45 -3.52 19.40
N ASN A 311 -15.51 -4.32 19.40
CA ASN A 311 -16.63 -4.12 18.49
C ASN A 311 -17.54 -2.99 19.00
N VAL A 312 -17.57 -1.89 18.26
CA VAL A 312 -18.43 -0.75 18.56
C VAL A 312 -19.84 -1.01 18.04
N LEU A 313 -20.85 -0.90 18.90
CA LEU A 313 -22.23 -1.14 18.53
C LEU A 313 -22.69 -0.16 17.43
N MET A 314 -23.63 -0.66 16.61
CA MET A 314 -24.27 0.13 15.59
C MET A 314 -25.59 0.72 16.11
N SER A 315 -25.86 1.97 15.78
CA SER A 315 -27.17 2.57 15.96
C SER A 315 -28.19 1.96 14.98
N PRO A 316 -29.51 2.11 15.22
CA PRO A 316 -30.54 1.68 14.26
C PRO A 316 -30.40 2.31 12.85
N ALA A 317 -29.69 3.41 12.74
CA ALA A 317 -29.36 4.06 11.46
C ALA A 317 -28.06 3.53 10.83
N PHE A 318 -27.55 2.41 11.28
CA PHE A 318 -26.29 1.78 10.80
C PHE A 318 -25.04 2.68 10.91
N ARG A 319 -25.04 3.58 11.91
CA ARG A 319 -23.86 4.39 12.25
C ARG A 319 -23.23 3.89 13.54
N LEU A 320 -21.93 4.13 13.74
CA LEU A 320 -21.27 3.82 15.00
C LEU A 320 -21.97 4.57 16.16
N ASP A 321 -22.32 3.86 17.23
CA ASP A 321 -22.92 4.45 18.42
C ASP A 321 -21.83 4.81 19.45
N CYS A 322 -21.20 5.95 19.21
CA CYS A 322 -20.11 6.46 20.08
C CYS A 322 -20.59 6.84 21.49
N GLY A 323 -21.91 6.98 21.73
CA GLY A 323 -22.45 7.35 23.04
C GLY A 323 -22.53 6.19 24.03
N LYS A 324 -22.52 4.95 23.55
CA LYS A 324 -22.64 3.74 24.38
C LYS A 324 -21.32 3.03 24.68
N HIS A 325 -20.22 3.53 24.15
CA HIS A 325 -18.89 2.99 24.40
C HIS A 325 -17.99 4.00 25.13
N PRO A 326 -17.04 3.53 25.95
CA PRO A 326 -16.08 4.40 26.66
C PRO A 326 -15.08 5.10 25.71
N MET A 327 -15.47 5.37 24.46
CA MET A 327 -14.69 6.17 23.51
C MET A 327 -14.53 7.64 23.94
N ASN A 328 -15.14 8.06 25.05
CA ASN A 328 -14.90 9.37 25.67
C ASN A 328 -13.43 9.57 26.14
N CYS A 329 -12.57 8.56 25.92
CA CYS A 329 -11.15 8.63 26.25
C CYS A 329 -10.25 8.84 25.01
N ILE A 330 -10.83 8.99 23.79
CA ILE A 330 -10.06 9.25 22.57
C ILE A 330 -10.48 10.62 22.05
N SER A 331 -9.99 11.66 22.68
CA SER A 331 -10.00 13.03 22.17
C SER A 331 -8.62 13.40 21.63
#